data_e54c26dab15fefa4bec8c734bef940e6
#
_entry.id   e54c26dab15fefa4bec8c734bef940e6
#
_cell.length_a   1.000
_cell.length_b   1.000
_cell.length_c   1.000
_cell.angle_alpha   90.00
_cell.angle_beta   90.00
_cell.angle_gamma   90.00
#
_symmetry.space_group_name_H-M   'P 1'
#
loop_
_entity.id
_entity.type
_entity.pdbx_description
1 polymer ?
#
loop_
_entity_poly.entity_id
_entity_poly.type
_entity_poly.pdbx_seq_one_letter_code
_entity_poly.pdbx_strand_id
1 'polypeptide(L)' 'MPSLYMKEDGSFIGTLSESDLKFLIDQLEEEDESDDDYFIDGSTIDLLTENGASEALTSMLRDAVGDSEGVEISWKK' A
#
# COMPACT_ATOMS: atom_id res chain seq x y z
N MET A 1 -11.45 -8.66 5.80
CA MET A 1 -10.07 -8.48 5.31
C MET A 1 -9.85 -7.01 4.96
N PRO A 2 -8.67 -6.46 5.26
CA PRO A 2 -8.38 -5.08 4.90
C PRO A 2 -8.42 -4.87 3.39
N SER A 3 -8.81 -3.69 2.97
CA SER A 3 -8.90 -3.34 1.56
C SER A 3 -8.12 -2.08 1.27
N LEU A 4 -7.54 -2.02 0.08
CA LEU A 4 -6.83 -0.85 -0.40
C LEU A 4 -7.66 -0.12 -1.45
N TYR A 5 -7.59 1.20 -1.41
CA TYR A 5 -8.29 2.08 -2.35
C TYR A 5 -7.35 3.18 -2.81
N MET A 6 -7.58 3.68 -4.01
CA MET A 6 -6.93 4.90 -4.46
C MET A 6 -7.57 6.07 -3.75
N LYS A 7 -6.78 6.85 -3.03
CA LYS A 7 -7.31 7.99 -2.31
C LYS A 7 -7.90 9.05 -3.24
N GLU A 8 -7.28 9.21 -4.39
CA GLU A 8 -7.65 10.27 -5.34
C GLU A 8 -9.09 10.16 -5.81
N ASP A 9 -9.55 8.96 -6.15
CA ASP A 9 -10.89 8.76 -6.70
C ASP A 9 -11.70 7.70 -5.98
N GLY A 10 -11.13 7.07 -4.97
CA GLY A 10 -11.80 6.03 -4.22
C GLY A 10 -11.89 4.68 -4.91
N SER A 11 -11.17 4.50 -6.01
CA SER A 11 -11.19 3.25 -6.75
C SER A 11 -10.63 2.11 -5.90
N PHE A 12 -11.27 0.96 -5.98
CA PHE A 12 -10.82 -0.23 -5.27
C PHE A 12 -9.55 -0.78 -5.91
N ILE A 13 -8.53 -1.01 -5.10
CA ILE A 13 -7.27 -1.59 -5.56
C ILE A 13 -7.27 -3.11 -5.35
N GLY A 14 -7.59 -3.54 -4.15
CA GLY A 14 -7.59 -4.96 -3.82
C GLY A 14 -7.70 -5.18 -2.33
N THR A 15 -7.68 -6.45 -1.92
CA THR A 15 -7.72 -6.82 -0.51
C THR A 15 -6.36 -7.35 -0.07
N LEU A 16 -6.06 -7.16 1.20
CA LEU A 16 -4.82 -7.62 1.81
C LEU A 16 -5.13 -8.63 2.90
N SER A 17 -4.15 -9.47 3.21
CA SER A 17 -4.20 -10.21 4.47
C SER A 17 -3.88 -9.24 5.61
N GLU A 18 -4.26 -9.59 6.83
CA GLU A 18 -3.92 -8.78 7.99
C GLU A 18 -2.41 -8.67 8.17
N SER A 19 -1.68 -9.74 7.83
CA SER A 19 -0.23 -9.74 7.89
C SER A 19 0.38 -8.74 6.92
N ASP A 20 -0.15 -8.66 5.71
CA ASP A 20 0.34 -7.72 4.71
C ASP A 20 0.06 -6.28 5.12
N LEU A 21 -1.12 -6.02 5.67
CA LEU A 21 -1.44 -4.68 6.16
C LEU A 21 -0.53 -4.28 7.30
N LYS A 22 -0.30 -5.18 8.25
CA LYS A 22 0.59 -4.92 9.37
C LYS A 22 2.01 -4.65 8.88
N PHE A 23 2.48 -5.45 7.93
CA PHE A 23 3.79 -5.24 7.32
C PHE A 23 3.89 -3.86 6.69
N LEU A 24 2.88 -3.48 5.92
CA LEU A 24 2.86 -2.19 5.26
C LEU A 24 2.91 -1.04 6.28
N ILE A 25 2.08 -1.10 7.31
CA ILE A 25 2.06 -0.06 8.34
C ILE A 25 3.41 0.01 9.06
N ASP A 26 3.99 -1.12 9.39
CA ASP A 26 5.29 -1.18 10.09
C ASP A 26 6.40 -0.57 9.22
N GLN A 27 6.41 -0.87 7.93
CA GLN A 27 7.44 -0.37 7.02
C GLN A 27 7.30 1.13 6.77
N LEU A 28 6.09 1.64 6.79
CA LEU A 28 5.84 3.05 6.55
C LEU A 28 5.98 3.88 7.83
N GLU A 29 6.19 3.23 8.96
CA GLU A 29 6.39 3.87 10.26
C GLU A 29 5.28 4.86 10.62
N GLU A 30 4.03 4.50 10.31
CA GLU A 30 2.89 5.34 10.61
C GLU A 30 2.72 5.49 12.13
N GLU A 31 2.93 6.68 12.62
CA GLU A 31 2.81 6.98 14.04
C GLU A 31 1.40 7.37 14.43
N ASP A 32 0.62 7.83 13.47
CA ASP A 32 -0.73 8.32 13.73
C ASP A 32 -1.75 7.33 13.16
N GLU A 33 -2.47 6.66 14.03
CA GLU A 33 -3.47 5.67 13.63
C GLU A 33 -4.66 6.28 12.90
N SER A 34 -4.85 7.59 13.00
CA SER A 34 -5.92 8.25 12.27
C SER A 34 -5.55 8.53 10.81
N ASP A 35 -4.28 8.38 10.48
CA ASP A 35 -3.76 8.66 9.15
C ASP A 35 -3.65 7.35 8.38
N ASP A 36 -4.71 7.01 7.68
CA ASP A 36 -4.82 5.73 6.98
C ASP A 36 -4.59 5.86 5.47
N ASP A 37 -3.95 6.93 5.04
CA ASP A 37 -3.57 7.11 3.64
C ASP A 37 -2.06 7.26 3.53
N TYR A 38 -1.53 6.87 2.38
CA TYR A 38 -0.10 6.87 2.18
C TYR A 38 0.26 7.01 0.71
N PHE A 39 1.35 7.73 0.45
CA PHE A 39 1.87 7.89 -0.89
C PHE A 39 2.85 6.76 -1.22
N ILE A 40 2.60 6.06 -2.32
CA ILE A 40 3.40 4.93 -2.78
C ILE A 40 3.97 5.24 -4.16
N ASP A 41 5.27 5.06 -4.31
CA ASP A 41 5.93 5.17 -5.62
C ASP A 41 6.78 3.93 -5.88
N GLY A 42 7.42 3.88 -7.04
CA GLY A 42 8.23 2.73 -7.42
C GLY A 42 9.38 2.45 -6.45
N SER A 43 10.01 3.52 -5.96
CA SER A 43 11.10 3.38 -4.98
C SER A 43 10.60 2.78 -3.67
N THR A 44 9.42 3.20 -3.23
CA THR A 44 8.81 2.66 -2.03
C THR A 44 8.49 1.17 -2.21
N ILE A 45 7.96 0.80 -3.37
CA ILE A 45 7.65 -0.60 -3.66
C ILE A 45 8.94 -1.44 -3.65
N ASP A 46 10.01 -0.94 -4.24
CA ASP A 46 11.29 -1.64 -4.23
C ASP A 46 11.80 -1.84 -2.81
N LEU A 47 11.69 -0.81 -1.98
CA LEU A 47 12.10 -0.90 -0.58
C LEU A 47 11.29 -1.95 0.16
N LEU A 48 9.98 -1.97 -0.04
CA LEU A 48 9.11 -2.97 0.58
C LEU A 48 9.49 -4.38 0.14
N THR A 49 9.80 -4.56 -1.14
CA THR A 49 10.22 -5.84 -1.68
C THR A 49 11.52 -6.31 -1.01
N GLU A 50 12.47 -5.42 -0.85
CA GLU A 50 13.75 -5.74 -0.20
C GLU A 50 13.55 -6.13 1.26
N ASN A 51 12.55 -5.57 1.91
CA ASN A 51 12.27 -5.83 3.32
C ASN A 51 11.39 -7.06 3.54
N GLY A 52 11.00 -7.74 2.47
CA GLY A 52 10.28 -9.00 2.59
C GLY A 52 8.78 -8.92 2.31
N ALA A 53 8.32 -7.90 1.62
CA ALA A 53 6.91 -7.81 1.26
C ALA A 53 6.51 -9.00 0.39
N SER A 54 5.27 -9.46 0.56
CA SER A 54 4.77 -10.57 -0.25
C SER A 54 4.63 -10.13 -1.70
N GLU A 55 4.73 -11.10 -2.60
CA GLU A 55 4.55 -10.84 -4.02
C GLU A 55 3.15 -10.31 -4.31
N ALA A 56 2.14 -10.82 -3.61
CA ALA A 56 0.78 -10.35 -3.77
C ALA A 56 0.67 -8.86 -3.44
N LEU A 57 1.28 -8.43 -2.35
CA LEU A 57 1.28 -7.03 -1.95
C LEU A 57 2.01 -6.14 -2.95
N THR A 58 3.22 -6.52 -3.33
CA THR A 58 4.02 -5.71 -4.25
C THR A 58 3.38 -5.63 -5.63
N SER A 59 2.82 -6.73 -6.11
CA SER A 59 2.13 -6.77 -7.39
C SER A 59 0.93 -5.82 -7.40
N MET A 60 0.16 -5.85 -6.32
CA MET A 60 -1.00 -4.97 -6.15
C MET A 60 -0.59 -3.50 -6.16
N LEU A 61 0.48 -3.17 -5.44
CA LEU A 61 0.97 -1.79 -5.38
C LEU A 61 1.53 -1.33 -6.74
N ARG A 62 2.24 -2.19 -7.44
CA ARG A 62 2.75 -1.86 -8.78
C ARG A 62 1.62 -1.59 -9.76
N ASP A 63 0.57 -2.39 -9.69
CA ASP A 63 -0.61 -2.17 -10.53
C ASP A 63 -1.28 -0.83 -10.21
N ALA A 64 -1.34 -0.47 -8.94
CA ALA A 64 -1.92 0.79 -8.52
C ALA A 64 -1.11 1.99 -9.03
N VAL A 65 0.21 1.91 -8.93
CA VAL A 65 1.08 2.98 -9.42
C VAL A 65 1.05 3.04 -10.94
N GLY A 66 1.09 1.89 -11.61
CA GLY A 66 1.08 1.83 -13.05
C GLY A 66 2.19 2.65 -13.67
N ASP A 67 1.86 3.52 -14.61
CA ASP A 67 2.81 4.40 -15.28
C ASP A 67 2.98 5.75 -14.56
N SER A 68 2.32 5.94 -13.43
CA SER A 68 2.41 7.17 -12.66
C SER A 68 3.71 7.25 -11.89
N GLU A 69 4.10 8.46 -11.50
CA GLU A 69 5.27 8.66 -10.64
C GLU A 69 5.01 8.17 -9.22
N GLY A 70 3.74 8.08 -8.85
CA GLY A 70 3.31 7.60 -7.56
C GLY A 70 1.84 7.88 -7.35
N VAL A 71 1.24 7.23 -6.38
CA VAL A 71 -0.19 7.41 -6.08
C VAL A 71 -0.39 7.39 -4.57
N GLU A 72 -1.43 8.07 -4.12
CA GLU A 72 -1.85 7.96 -2.74
C GLU A 72 -2.86 6.84 -2.61
N ILE A 73 -2.66 6.00 -1.62
CA ILE A 73 -3.57 4.90 -1.33
C ILE A 73 -4.14 5.07 0.08
N SER A 74 -5.28 4.47 0.30
CA SER A 74 -5.85 4.39 1.64
C SER A 74 -6.26 2.96 1.91
N TRP A 75 -6.41 2.62 3.18
CA TRP A 75 -6.82 1.27 3.55
C TRP A 75 -7.95 1.33 4.56
N LYS A 76 -8.76 0.27 4.54
CA LYS A 76 -9.85 0.08 5.50
C LYS A 76 -9.82 -1.35 5.99
N LYS A 77 -10.02 -1.52 7.25
CA LYS A 77 -10.12 -2.84 7.87
C LYS A 77 -11.47 -3.49 7.67
#